data_b07ce3ae4bbaf9000f1327da73effba4
#
_entry.id   b07ce3ae4bbaf9000f1327da73effba4
#
_cell.length_a   1.000
_cell.length_b   1.000
_cell.length_c   1.000
_cell.angle_alpha   90.00
_cell.angle_beta   90.00
_cell.angle_gamma   90.00
#
_symmetry.space_group_name_H-M   'P 1'
#
loop_
_entity.id
_entity.type
_entity.pdbx_description
1 polymer ?
#
loop_
_entity_poly.entity_id
_entity_poly.type
_entity_poly.pdbx_seq_one_letter_code
_entity_poly.pdbx_strand_id
1 'polypeptide(L)'
;MYKRQNIDRSPLFSGVIEGTGPRYCPSIEDKVTKFPDKTRHQIFIEPEGEYTNEMYMGGMSSSLPEDVQYEMIHSMKGLENAKIIRNAYAIEYDCINAINLKPSLEFKSVSGLFGAGQINGSSGYEEAAAQGIMAGINAARKVQGKEAVVLDRSQAYIGVLIDDLVTKETSEPYRMMTSRAEYRLLLRQDNADLRLTEIGHEIGLIDDKRYAAFTKKRQQIMDEIQRLESTMVGANSTIQKFLENLGSTGLKTAASLAELIRRPELSYEAIDPIDEGRTKLPDDVIEQINITIKYQGYIDRQNQQVNQFKKLEKKKLPADIDYNDISNLRIEARQKLSLIRPENIGQASRISGVSPADISVLLVYLKMKGRD
;
A
#
# COMPACT_ATOMS: atom_id res chain seq x y z
N MET A 1 20.30 -25.92 -20.43
CA MET A 1 20.94 -27.18 -20.09
C MET A 1 21.85 -27.02 -18.87
N TYR A 2 22.90 -26.21 -18.90
CA TYR A 2 23.87 -26.00 -17.81
C TYR A 2 23.25 -25.69 -16.42
N LYS A 3 22.29 -24.79 -16.35
CA LYS A 3 21.65 -24.39 -15.08
C LYS A 3 20.93 -25.54 -14.36
N ARG A 4 20.30 -26.48 -15.10
CA ARG A 4 19.61 -27.64 -14.47
C ARG A 4 20.60 -28.69 -13.97
N GLN A 5 21.73 -28.83 -14.66
CA GLN A 5 22.76 -29.81 -14.31
C GLN A 5 23.60 -29.36 -13.10
N ASN A 6 23.58 -28.08 -12.76
CA ASN A 6 24.42 -27.51 -11.71
C ASN A 6 23.59 -26.94 -10.53
N ILE A 7 22.31 -27.28 -10.43
CA ILE A 7 21.44 -26.79 -9.34
C ILE A 7 22.02 -27.14 -7.97
N ASP A 8 22.55 -28.34 -7.81
CA ASP A 8 23.12 -28.82 -6.55
C ASP A 8 24.39 -28.07 -6.13
N ARG A 9 25.00 -27.31 -7.07
CA ARG A 9 26.14 -26.43 -6.80
C ARG A 9 25.73 -25.02 -6.36
N SER A 10 24.42 -24.70 -6.40
CA SER A 10 23.91 -23.42 -5.95
C SER A 10 23.85 -23.36 -4.42
N PRO A 11 24.46 -22.36 -3.76
CA PRO A 11 24.34 -22.15 -2.33
C PRO A 11 22.88 -22.06 -1.81
N LEU A 12 21.95 -21.54 -2.64
CA LEU A 12 20.51 -21.48 -2.32
C LEU A 12 19.85 -22.88 -2.26
N PHE A 13 20.39 -23.87 -2.99
CA PHE A 13 19.79 -25.22 -3.07
C PHE A 13 20.62 -26.29 -2.39
N SER A 14 21.89 -26.00 -2.08
CA SER A 14 22.78 -26.91 -1.32
C SER A 14 22.62 -26.81 0.19
N GLY A 15 21.79 -25.87 0.69
CA GLY A 15 21.60 -25.64 2.12
C GLY A 15 22.70 -24.78 2.78
N VAL A 16 23.59 -24.17 2.01
CA VAL A 16 24.60 -23.23 2.54
C VAL A 16 23.92 -21.90 2.92
N ILE A 17 22.91 -21.48 2.15
CA ILE A 17 22.08 -20.33 2.44
C ILE A 17 20.74 -20.85 2.97
N GLU A 18 20.46 -20.58 4.25
CA GLU A 18 19.23 -21.00 4.92
C GLU A 18 18.16 -19.90 4.88
N GLY A 19 18.55 -18.65 4.57
CA GLY A 19 17.67 -17.48 4.53
C GLY A 19 16.67 -17.52 3.37
N THR A 20 15.52 -16.90 3.56
CA THR A 20 14.54 -16.68 2.48
C THR A 20 15.01 -15.53 1.60
N GLY A 21 15.25 -15.80 0.33
CA GLY A 21 15.66 -14.78 -0.65
C GLY A 21 14.60 -13.67 -0.83
N PRO A 22 14.98 -12.54 -1.46
CA PRO A 22 14.05 -11.43 -1.68
C PRO A 22 12.85 -11.89 -2.51
N ARG A 23 11.66 -11.57 -2.00
CA ARG A 23 10.40 -11.90 -2.68
C ARG A 23 10.29 -11.12 -3.99
N TYR A 24 9.75 -11.76 -5.03
CA TYR A 24 9.58 -11.22 -6.40
C TYR A 24 10.87 -10.94 -7.19
N CYS A 25 12.03 -11.42 -6.74
CA CYS A 25 13.24 -11.44 -7.54
C CYS A 25 13.75 -12.90 -7.64
N PRO A 26 13.03 -13.80 -8.34
CA PRO A 26 13.41 -15.21 -8.41
C PRO A 26 14.73 -15.34 -9.15
N SER A 27 15.65 -16.11 -8.55
CA SER A 27 16.90 -16.50 -9.20
C SER A 27 16.61 -17.37 -10.43
N ILE A 28 17.63 -17.57 -11.27
CA ILE A 28 17.48 -18.49 -12.42
C ILE A 28 17.24 -19.92 -11.94
N GLU A 29 17.81 -20.31 -10.81
CA GLU A 29 17.58 -21.58 -10.13
C GLU A 29 16.12 -21.76 -9.73
N ASP A 30 15.52 -20.72 -9.09
CA ASP A 30 14.10 -20.71 -8.76
C ASP A 30 13.20 -20.90 -9.99
N LYS A 31 13.53 -20.18 -11.08
CA LYS A 31 12.77 -20.28 -12.34
C LYS A 31 12.82 -21.68 -12.92
N VAL A 32 13.99 -22.30 -12.88
CA VAL A 32 14.19 -23.65 -13.42
C VAL A 32 13.50 -24.70 -12.57
N THR A 33 13.46 -24.52 -11.24
CA THR A 33 12.84 -25.45 -10.31
C THR A 33 11.31 -25.30 -10.29
N LYS A 34 10.82 -24.06 -10.21
CA LYS A 34 9.37 -23.78 -10.16
C LYS A 34 8.67 -24.00 -11.51
N PHE A 35 9.40 -23.83 -12.61
CA PHE A 35 8.87 -23.98 -13.97
C PHE A 35 9.70 -24.96 -14.81
N PRO A 36 9.77 -26.25 -14.42
CA PRO A 36 10.63 -27.24 -15.08
C PRO A 36 10.27 -27.49 -16.53
N ASP A 37 8.99 -27.34 -16.91
CA ASP A 37 8.50 -27.56 -18.26
C ASP A 37 8.81 -26.44 -19.23
N LYS A 38 9.26 -25.28 -18.73
CA LYS A 38 9.62 -24.16 -19.61
C LYS A 38 10.96 -24.42 -20.29
N THR A 39 10.97 -24.32 -21.61
CA THR A 39 12.17 -24.52 -22.44
C THR A 39 13.08 -23.32 -22.47
N ARG A 40 12.54 -22.13 -22.14
CA ARG A 40 13.27 -20.84 -22.12
C ARG A 40 12.72 -19.90 -21.07
N HIS A 41 13.57 -18.97 -20.61
CA HIS A 41 13.21 -17.89 -19.70
C HIS A 41 13.60 -16.56 -20.34
N GLN A 42 12.77 -15.54 -20.13
CA GLN A 42 13.05 -14.19 -20.59
C GLN A 42 14.21 -13.58 -19.81
N ILE A 43 15.13 -12.97 -20.55
CA ILE A 43 16.17 -12.10 -20.03
C ILE A 43 16.11 -10.75 -20.73
N PHE A 44 16.60 -9.71 -20.08
CA PHE A 44 16.70 -8.36 -20.64
C PHE A 44 18.17 -7.94 -20.60
N ILE A 45 18.62 -7.27 -21.66
CA ILE A 45 19.96 -6.69 -21.74
C ILE A 45 19.75 -5.19 -21.87
N GLU A 46 20.19 -4.45 -20.86
CA GLU A 46 19.92 -3.04 -20.69
C GLU A 46 21.23 -2.27 -20.52
N PRO A 47 21.45 -1.12 -21.22
CA PRO A 47 22.67 -0.34 -21.03
C PRO A 47 22.71 0.22 -19.59
N GLU A 48 23.89 0.11 -18.95
CA GLU A 48 24.11 0.69 -17.61
C GLU A 48 24.21 2.23 -17.64
N GLY A 49 24.49 2.79 -18.80
CA GLY A 49 24.56 4.24 -18.97
C GLY A 49 24.92 4.67 -20.39
N GLU A 50 24.80 5.98 -20.65
CA GLU A 50 25.03 6.57 -21.98
C GLU A 50 26.48 6.49 -22.44
N TYR A 51 27.43 6.50 -21.49
CA TYR A 51 28.87 6.61 -21.78
C TYR A 51 29.63 5.34 -21.43
N THR A 52 28.98 4.20 -21.34
CA THR A 52 29.61 2.91 -21.06
C THR A 52 29.11 1.84 -22.02
N ASN A 53 29.95 0.83 -22.27
CA ASN A 53 29.57 -0.37 -23.01
C ASN A 53 29.10 -1.50 -22.08
N GLU A 54 28.97 -1.21 -20.78
CA GLU A 54 28.49 -2.17 -19.81
C GLU A 54 26.98 -2.35 -19.96
N MET A 55 26.56 -3.61 -19.89
CA MET A 55 25.15 -4.00 -20.00
C MET A 55 24.73 -4.73 -18.74
N TYR A 56 23.59 -4.35 -18.19
CA TYR A 56 22.93 -5.11 -17.14
C TYR A 56 22.13 -6.25 -17.73
N MET A 57 22.26 -7.43 -17.12
CA MET A 57 21.53 -8.62 -17.56
C MET A 57 20.37 -8.91 -16.60
N GLY A 58 19.21 -8.35 -16.87
CA GLY A 58 18.00 -8.57 -16.10
C GLY A 58 17.44 -9.98 -16.27
N GLY A 59 16.97 -10.58 -15.17
CA GLY A 59 16.34 -11.90 -15.18
C GLY A 59 17.30 -13.07 -15.04
N MET A 60 18.61 -12.82 -14.83
CA MET A 60 19.67 -13.82 -14.67
C MET A 60 20.30 -13.82 -13.27
N SER A 61 19.60 -13.28 -12.26
CA SER A 61 20.06 -13.41 -10.86
C SER A 61 20.36 -14.87 -10.54
N SER A 62 21.52 -15.15 -9.98
CA SER A 62 22.00 -16.52 -9.75
C SER A 62 22.99 -16.56 -8.60
N SER A 63 23.00 -17.66 -7.86
CA SER A 63 24.03 -18.01 -6.89
C SER A 63 24.97 -19.12 -7.39
N LEU A 64 24.83 -19.54 -8.64
CA LEU A 64 25.67 -20.57 -9.23
C LEU A 64 27.15 -20.14 -9.27
N PRO A 65 28.09 -21.09 -9.18
CA PRO A 65 29.51 -20.79 -9.27
C PRO A 65 29.91 -20.07 -10.58
N GLU A 66 31.02 -19.37 -10.53
CA GLU A 66 31.49 -18.51 -11.63
C GLU A 66 31.64 -19.26 -12.95
N ASP A 67 32.24 -20.46 -12.94
CA ASP A 67 32.41 -21.31 -14.12
C ASP A 67 31.05 -21.61 -14.80
N VAL A 68 30.03 -21.89 -14.00
CA VAL A 68 28.66 -22.16 -14.52
C VAL A 68 28.05 -20.90 -15.11
N GLN A 69 28.25 -19.74 -14.47
CA GLN A 69 27.76 -18.47 -14.98
C GLN A 69 28.37 -18.11 -16.34
N TYR A 70 29.70 -18.32 -16.51
CA TYR A 70 30.37 -18.14 -17.78
C TYR A 70 29.76 -19.00 -18.88
N GLU A 71 29.64 -20.30 -18.65
CA GLU A 71 29.05 -21.21 -19.63
C GLU A 71 27.60 -20.87 -19.97
N MET A 72 26.81 -20.48 -18.97
CA MET A 72 25.43 -20.07 -19.18
C MET A 72 25.33 -18.84 -20.10
N ILE A 73 26.15 -17.81 -19.85
CA ILE A 73 26.11 -16.56 -20.62
C ILE A 73 26.59 -16.80 -22.03
N HIS A 74 27.73 -17.49 -22.20
CA HIS A 74 28.29 -17.78 -23.52
C HIS A 74 27.44 -18.75 -24.35
N SER A 75 26.56 -19.52 -23.74
CA SER A 75 25.58 -20.36 -24.47
C SER A 75 24.42 -19.58 -25.09
N MET A 76 24.30 -18.28 -24.80
CA MET A 76 23.26 -17.43 -25.34
C MET A 76 23.65 -16.84 -26.69
N LYS A 77 22.75 -16.90 -27.66
CA LYS A 77 23.00 -16.35 -29.00
C LYS A 77 23.30 -14.86 -28.93
N GLY A 78 24.43 -14.44 -29.45
CA GLY A 78 24.91 -13.05 -29.45
C GLY A 78 25.76 -12.68 -28.24
N LEU A 79 25.91 -13.57 -27.26
CA LEU A 79 26.78 -13.37 -26.08
C LEU A 79 27.94 -14.34 -25.99
N GLU A 80 28.27 -15.04 -27.09
CA GLU A 80 29.31 -16.05 -27.13
C GLU A 80 30.70 -15.53 -26.75
N ASN A 81 30.95 -14.24 -26.95
CA ASN A 81 32.19 -13.55 -26.64
C ASN A 81 32.02 -12.45 -25.59
N ALA A 82 30.92 -12.44 -24.85
CA ALA A 82 30.65 -11.43 -23.83
C ALA A 82 31.68 -11.52 -22.69
N LYS A 83 32.19 -10.36 -22.26
CA LYS A 83 33.06 -10.27 -21.08
C LYS A 83 32.22 -9.99 -19.86
N ILE A 84 32.26 -10.89 -18.88
CA ILE A 84 31.59 -10.69 -17.60
C ILE A 84 32.42 -9.71 -16.76
N ILE A 85 31.82 -8.57 -16.38
CA ILE A 85 32.47 -7.55 -15.55
C ILE A 85 32.26 -7.86 -14.08
N ARG A 86 31.06 -8.33 -13.73
CA ARG A 86 30.70 -8.74 -12.36
C ARG A 86 29.80 -9.97 -12.40
N ASN A 87 30.16 -10.99 -11.65
CA ASN A 87 29.35 -12.19 -11.50
C ASN A 87 28.07 -11.90 -10.72
N ALA A 88 27.00 -12.66 -11.02
CA ALA A 88 25.82 -12.69 -10.16
C ALA A 88 26.17 -13.32 -8.80
N TYR A 89 25.40 -12.95 -7.78
CA TYR A 89 25.63 -13.38 -6.40
C TYR A 89 24.31 -13.56 -5.66
N ALA A 90 24.33 -14.41 -4.63
CA ALA A 90 23.23 -14.53 -3.70
C ALA A 90 23.30 -13.44 -2.64
N ILE A 91 22.13 -13.03 -2.16
CA ILE A 91 22.00 -12.04 -1.09
C ILE A 91 21.19 -12.66 0.05
N GLU A 92 21.71 -12.54 1.27
CA GLU A 92 20.98 -12.75 2.51
C GLU A 92 20.83 -11.42 3.24
N TYR A 93 19.72 -11.24 3.92
CA TYR A 93 19.44 -10.03 4.70
C TYR A 93 19.17 -10.41 6.15
N ASP A 94 19.90 -9.78 7.06
CA ASP A 94 19.52 -9.76 8.45
C ASP A 94 18.29 -8.87 8.64
N CYS A 95 17.35 -9.33 9.47
CA CYS A 95 16.20 -8.54 9.86
C CYS A 95 15.79 -8.84 11.30
N ILE A 96 15.12 -7.87 11.90
CA ILE A 96 14.47 -8.03 13.19
C ILE A 96 13.05 -8.54 12.99
N ASN A 97 12.46 -9.09 14.04
CA ASN A 97 11.03 -9.30 14.09
C ASN A 97 10.33 -7.94 14.31
N ALA A 98 9.67 -7.42 13.29
CA ALA A 98 9.06 -6.07 13.28
C ALA A 98 7.91 -5.90 14.29
N ILE A 99 7.36 -6.99 14.87
CA ILE A 99 6.40 -6.89 15.99
C ILE A 99 7.01 -6.22 17.24
N ASN A 100 8.34 -6.11 17.32
CA ASN A 100 9.04 -5.38 18.37
C ASN A 100 9.05 -3.87 18.18
N LEU A 101 8.45 -3.37 17.08
CA LEU A 101 8.26 -1.97 16.83
C LEU A 101 6.86 -1.50 17.23
N LYS A 102 6.78 -0.24 17.63
CA LYS A 102 5.51 0.49 17.76
C LYS A 102 5.01 0.90 16.35
N PRO A 103 3.74 1.31 16.20
CA PRO A 103 3.25 1.89 14.94
C PRO A 103 4.01 3.15 14.48
N SER A 104 4.74 3.81 15.38
CA SER A 104 5.66 4.92 15.05
C SER A 104 7.00 4.47 14.45
N LEU A 105 7.23 3.15 14.33
CA LEU A 105 8.51 2.50 13.99
C LEU A 105 9.60 2.65 15.07
N GLU A 106 9.28 3.14 16.25
CA GLU A 106 10.17 3.12 17.40
C GLU A 106 10.23 1.71 18.02
N PHE A 107 11.41 1.27 18.44
CA PHE A 107 11.54 0.01 19.18
C PHE A 107 10.79 0.07 20.51
N LYS A 108 10.06 -0.99 20.84
CA LYS A 108 9.35 -1.11 22.12
C LYS A 108 10.29 -1.14 23.31
N SER A 109 11.46 -1.78 23.16
CA SER A 109 12.46 -1.98 24.22
C SER A 109 13.49 -0.87 24.33
N VAL A 110 13.69 -0.05 23.28
CA VAL A 110 14.74 0.98 23.27
C VAL A 110 14.13 2.31 22.84
N SER A 111 13.97 3.20 23.80
CA SER A 111 13.40 4.52 23.55
C SER A 111 14.35 5.37 22.68
N GLY A 112 13.82 5.97 21.63
CA GLY A 112 14.57 6.83 20.70
C GLY A 112 15.24 6.08 19.56
N LEU A 113 15.19 4.74 19.53
CA LEU A 113 15.67 3.95 18.41
C LEU A 113 14.50 3.64 17.45
N PHE A 114 14.70 3.93 16.17
CA PHE A 114 13.71 3.69 15.10
C PHE A 114 14.30 2.76 14.06
N GLY A 115 13.47 1.85 13.52
CA GLY A 115 13.86 0.93 12.45
C GLY A 115 13.12 1.26 11.15
N ALA A 116 13.81 1.14 10.00
CA ALA A 116 13.19 1.35 8.69
C ALA A 116 13.85 0.50 7.59
N GLY A 117 13.04 0.01 6.65
CA GLY A 117 13.52 -0.70 5.47
C GLY A 117 13.86 -2.15 5.72
N GLN A 118 14.98 -2.59 5.16
CA GLN A 118 15.38 -4.01 5.16
C GLN A 118 15.48 -4.61 6.55
N ILE A 119 15.98 -3.85 7.53
CA ILE A 119 16.10 -4.32 8.92
C ILE A 119 14.75 -4.73 9.51
N ASN A 120 13.65 -4.18 9.02
CA ASN A 120 12.29 -4.53 9.42
C ASN A 120 11.67 -5.66 8.56
N GLY A 121 12.49 -6.38 7.78
CA GLY A 121 12.02 -7.46 6.92
C GLY A 121 11.35 -6.99 5.61
N SER A 122 11.67 -5.78 5.13
CA SER A 122 11.10 -5.22 3.90
C SER A 122 12.21 -4.71 2.96
N SER A 123 12.52 -5.48 1.92
CA SER A 123 13.65 -5.21 1.01
C SER A 123 13.28 -4.37 -0.23
N GLY A 124 11.99 -4.05 -0.46
CA GLY A 124 11.57 -3.23 -1.58
C GLY A 124 11.92 -1.75 -1.37
N TYR A 125 12.34 -1.05 -2.44
CA TYR A 125 12.77 0.35 -2.36
C TYR A 125 11.65 1.27 -1.88
N GLU A 126 10.43 1.07 -2.38
CA GLU A 126 9.27 1.87 -2.05
C GLU A 126 8.84 1.67 -0.60
N GLU A 127 8.87 0.42 -0.13
CA GLU A 127 8.57 0.09 1.26
C GLU A 127 9.62 0.67 2.21
N ALA A 128 10.90 0.60 1.83
CA ALA A 128 11.99 1.15 2.63
C ALA A 128 11.90 2.68 2.72
N ALA A 129 11.61 3.36 1.61
CA ALA A 129 11.42 4.82 1.57
C ALA A 129 10.23 5.25 2.43
N ALA A 130 9.10 4.53 2.34
CA ALA A 130 7.92 4.80 3.14
C ALA A 130 8.16 4.64 4.65
N GLN A 131 8.89 3.62 5.05
CA GLN A 131 9.29 3.43 6.44
C GLN A 131 10.29 4.50 6.88
N GLY A 132 11.27 4.83 6.02
CA GLY A 132 12.29 5.83 6.32
C GLY A 132 11.70 7.21 6.59
N ILE A 133 10.75 7.67 5.77
CA ILE A 133 10.10 8.96 6.00
C ILE A 133 9.30 8.96 7.30
N MET A 134 8.55 7.90 7.61
CA MET A 134 7.76 7.82 8.84
C MET A 134 8.63 7.73 10.09
N ALA A 135 9.69 6.92 10.04
CA ALA A 135 10.66 6.83 11.13
C ALA A 135 11.36 8.19 11.39
N GLY A 136 11.77 8.88 10.32
CA GLY A 136 12.38 10.21 10.41
C GLY A 136 11.45 11.27 10.99
N ILE A 137 10.19 11.31 10.54
CA ILE A 137 9.14 12.19 11.10
C ILE A 137 9.01 11.94 12.61
N ASN A 138 8.86 10.67 13.01
CA ASN A 138 8.59 10.31 14.38
C ASN A 138 9.83 10.50 15.29
N ALA A 139 11.02 10.27 14.77
CA ALA A 139 12.26 10.60 15.47
C ALA A 139 12.39 12.12 15.74
N ALA A 140 12.14 12.95 14.73
CA ALA A 140 12.16 14.40 14.87
C ALA A 140 11.10 14.89 15.87
N ARG A 141 9.87 14.37 15.77
CA ARG A 141 8.79 14.74 16.72
C ARG A 141 9.10 14.34 18.16
N LYS A 142 9.72 13.17 18.34
CA LYS A 142 10.16 12.72 19.66
C LYS A 142 11.20 13.69 20.27
N VAL A 143 12.18 14.11 19.49
CA VAL A 143 13.17 15.12 19.94
C VAL A 143 12.50 16.46 20.30
N GLN A 144 11.43 16.81 19.57
CA GLN A 144 10.63 18.01 19.81
C GLN A 144 9.63 17.86 20.97
N GLY A 145 9.52 16.71 21.61
CA GLY A 145 8.53 16.43 22.65
C GLY A 145 7.08 16.40 22.14
N LYS A 146 6.88 16.13 20.84
CA LYS A 146 5.56 16.07 20.20
C LYS A 146 5.09 14.63 20.06
N GLU A 147 3.77 14.44 19.99
CA GLU A 147 3.15 13.13 19.73
C GLU A 147 3.58 12.54 18.39
N ALA A 148 3.72 11.23 18.35
CA ALA A 148 4.05 10.51 17.12
C ALA A 148 2.93 10.63 16.08
N VAL A 149 3.31 10.63 14.80
CA VAL A 149 2.39 10.53 13.67
C VAL A 149 2.26 9.07 13.27
N VAL A 150 1.05 8.56 13.34
CA VAL A 150 0.69 7.21 12.88
C VAL A 150 -0.41 7.34 11.84
N LEU A 151 -0.11 6.94 10.62
CA LEU A 151 -1.12 6.86 9.56
C LEU A 151 -1.90 5.56 9.70
N ASP A 152 -3.22 5.67 9.74
CA ASP A 152 -4.07 4.48 9.78
C ASP A 152 -4.23 3.83 8.39
N ARG A 153 -4.76 2.60 8.39
CA ARG A 153 -4.96 1.79 7.17
C ARG A 153 -5.94 2.41 6.17
N SER A 154 -6.77 3.36 6.59
CA SER A 154 -7.71 4.07 5.72
C SER A 154 -7.14 5.38 5.16
N GLN A 155 -6.03 5.86 5.71
CA GLN A 155 -5.40 7.11 5.30
C GLN A 155 -4.33 6.92 4.23
N ALA A 156 -3.52 5.85 4.31
CA ALA A 156 -2.43 5.63 3.38
C ALA A 156 -2.03 4.15 3.24
N TYR A 157 -1.46 3.78 2.08
CA TYR A 157 -0.76 2.50 1.93
C TYR A 157 0.42 2.37 2.89
N ILE A 158 1.08 3.48 3.25
CA ILE A 158 2.11 3.52 4.31
C ILE A 158 1.51 3.04 5.65
N GLY A 159 0.28 3.45 5.97
CA GLY A 159 -0.41 2.95 7.17
C GLY A 159 -0.68 1.45 7.12
N VAL A 160 -1.12 0.93 5.97
CA VAL A 160 -1.29 -0.52 5.77
C VAL A 160 0.03 -1.27 5.93
N LEU A 161 1.11 -0.77 5.31
CA LEU A 161 2.46 -1.34 5.39
C LEU A 161 2.94 -1.45 6.85
N ILE A 162 2.91 -0.34 7.57
CA ILE A 162 3.44 -0.29 8.94
C ILE A 162 2.57 -1.14 9.88
N ASP A 163 1.25 -1.04 9.77
CA ASP A 163 0.36 -1.85 10.60
C ASP A 163 0.56 -3.35 10.35
N ASP A 164 0.71 -3.79 9.10
CA ASP A 164 1.02 -5.18 8.78
C ASP A 164 2.36 -5.63 9.40
N LEU A 165 3.41 -4.80 9.31
CA LEU A 165 4.72 -5.13 9.88
C LEU A 165 4.69 -5.32 11.39
N VAL A 166 3.99 -4.44 12.11
CA VAL A 166 4.00 -4.44 13.58
C VAL A 166 2.94 -5.35 14.21
N THR A 167 1.99 -5.88 13.42
CA THR A 167 0.92 -6.75 13.92
C THR A 167 0.94 -8.16 13.37
N LYS A 168 1.57 -8.37 12.20
CA LYS A 168 1.62 -9.69 11.56
C LYS A 168 3.05 -10.21 11.60
N GLU A 169 3.24 -11.37 12.20
CA GLU A 169 4.51 -12.09 12.04
C GLU A 169 4.69 -12.49 10.58
N THR A 170 5.77 -12.03 9.96
CA THR A 170 6.13 -12.39 8.60
C THR A 170 7.35 -13.28 8.61
N SER A 171 7.23 -14.49 8.08
CA SER A 171 8.35 -15.44 7.89
C SER A 171 9.10 -15.23 6.57
N GLU A 172 8.64 -14.30 5.77
CA GLU A 172 9.22 -13.96 4.46
C GLU A 172 9.28 -12.44 4.29
N PRO A 173 10.15 -11.91 3.39
CA PRO A 173 10.25 -10.48 3.15
C PRO A 173 8.89 -9.88 2.77
N TYR A 174 8.52 -8.81 3.48
CA TYR A 174 7.26 -8.12 3.24
C TYR A 174 7.31 -7.32 1.93
N ARG A 175 6.27 -7.45 1.12
CA ARG A 175 6.03 -6.58 -0.05
C ARG A 175 4.62 -6.02 0.01
N MET A 176 4.52 -4.70 -0.26
CA MET A 176 3.26 -4.02 -0.36
C MET A 176 2.55 -4.40 -1.67
N MET A 177 1.33 -4.91 -1.55
CA MET A 177 0.47 -5.25 -2.67
C MET A 177 -0.89 -4.61 -2.46
N THR A 178 -1.54 -4.21 -3.54
CA THR A 178 -2.89 -3.61 -3.47
C THR A 178 -3.90 -4.53 -2.79
N SER A 179 -3.71 -5.86 -2.87
CA SER A 179 -4.55 -6.87 -2.20
C SER A 179 -4.48 -6.81 -0.67
N ARG A 180 -3.46 -6.17 -0.09
CA ARG A 180 -3.33 -6.01 1.36
C ARG A 180 -4.18 -4.89 1.94
N ALA A 181 -4.62 -3.95 1.08
CA ALA A 181 -5.44 -2.82 1.50
C ALA A 181 -6.93 -3.14 1.39
N GLU A 182 -7.67 -2.91 2.45
CA GLU A 182 -9.12 -3.12 2.53
C GLU A 182 -9.89 -1.99 1.81
N TYR A 183 -9.33 -0.75 1.85
CA TYR A 183 -10.00 0.47 1.42
C TYR A 183 -9.43 1.02 0.12
N ARG A 184 -9.22 0.16 -0.90
CA ARG A 184 -8.54 0.53 -2.15
C ARG A 184 -9.21 1.68 -2.91
N LEU A 185 -10.53 1.82 -2.80
CA LEU A 185 -11.25 2.90 -3.45
C LEU A 185 -11.02 4.26 -2.77
N LEU A 186 -10.66 4.27 -1.48
CA LEU A 186 -10.25 5.47 -0.76
C LEU A 186 -8.76 5.77 -0.97
N LEU A 187 -7.92 4.73 -1.06
CA LEU A 187 -6.46 4.83 -1.15
C LEU A 187 -5.98 4.89 -2.60
N ARG A 188 -6.46 5.84 -3.38
CA ARG A 188 -6.03 6.03 -4.76
C ARG A 188 -4.81 6.95 -4.84
N GLN A 189 -4.05 6.85 -5.93
CA GLN A 189 -2.92 7.73 -6.22
C GLN A 189 -3.40 9.16 -6.50
N ASP A 190 -4.47 9.29 -7.28
CA ASP A 190 -5.05 10.54 -7.73
C ASP A 190 -5.57 11.45 -6.60
N ASN A 191 -5.90 10.89 -5.44
CA ASN A 191 -6.39 11.63 -4.27
C ASN A 191 -5.44 11.60 -3.07
N ALA A 192 -4.19 11.24 -3.25
CA ALA A 192 -3.22 11.15 -2.15
C ALA A 192 -3.01 12.51 -1.47
N ASP A 193 -3.00 13.58 -2.24
CA ASP A 193 -2.91 14.95 -1.75
C ASP A 193 -4.11 15.31 -0.86
N LEU A 194 -5.32 14.94 -1.26
CA LEU A 194 -6.54 15.20 -0.48
C LEU A 194 -6.56 14.50 0.87
N ARG A 195 -5.81 13.40 1.02
CA ARG A 195 -5.73 12.63 2.28
C ARG A 195 -4.56 13.03 3.18
N LEU A 196 -3.43 13.46 2.62
CA LEU A 196 -2.17 13.54 3.35
C LEU A 196 -1.58 14.95 3.43
N THR A 197 -1.96 15.91 2.55
CA THR A 197 -1.34 17.25 2.55
C THR A 197 -1.61 18.02 3.85
N GLU A 198 -2.79 17.90 4.43
CA GLU A 198 -3.12 18.55 5.70
C GLU A 198 -2.23 18.03 6.83
N ILE A 199 -2.07 16.71 6.93
CA ILE A 199 -1.15 16.07 7.89
C ILE A 199 0.29 16.55 7.65
N GLY A 200 0.72 16.56 6.37
CA GLY A 200 2.05 17.01 5.99
C GLY A 200 2.34 18.47 6.37
N HIS A 201 1.34 19.34 6.26
CA HIS A 201 1.43 20.74 6.67
C HIS A 201 1.49 20.87 8.20
N GLU A 202 0.62 20.19 8.94
CA GLU A 202 0.61 20.20 10.41
C GLU A 202 1.95 19.77 11.03
N ILE A 203 2.64 18.84 10.39
CA ILE A 203 3.96 18.35 10.86
C ILE A 203 5.15 19.13 10.31
N GLY A 204 4.89 20.13 9.45
CA GLY A 204 5.90 21.03 8.92
C GLY A 204 6.67 20.51 7.68
N LEU A 205 6.19 19.49 7.00
CA LEU A 205 6.78 18.99 5.75
C LEU A 205 6.24 19.68 4.50
N ILE A 206 5.05 20.26 4.57
CA ILE A 206 4.41 21.00 3.49
C ILE A 206 4.39 22.48 3.87
N ASP A 207 4.93 23.32 3.02
CA ASP A 207 4.96 24.78 3.20
C ASP A 207 3.56 25.41 2.96
N ASP A 208 3.41 26.67 3.41
CA ASP A 208 2.15 27.42 3.31
C ASP A 208 1.72 27.62 1.86
N LYS A 209 2.66 27.78 0.92
CA LYS A 209 2.32 27.95 -0.52
C LYS A 209 1.70 26.69 -1.10
N ARG A 210 2.27 25.54 -0.83
CA ARG A 210 1.73 24.24 -1.28
C ARG A 210 0.40 23.94 -0.58
N TYR A 211 0.31 24.26 0.70
CA TYR A 211 -0.94 24.07 1.45
C TYR A 211 -2.07 24.99 0.93
N ALA A 212 -1.78 26.24 0.60
CA ALA A 212 -2.74 27.15 -0.02
C ALA A 212 -3.23 26.64 -1.38
N ALA A 213 -2.32 26.11 -2.22
CA ALA A 213 -2.70 25.50 -3.50
C ALA A 213 -3.62 24.28 -3.32
N PHE A 214 -3.29 23.42 -2.38
CA PHE A 214 -4.12 22.27 -1.99
C PHE A 214 -5.50 22.70 -1.48
N THR A 215 -5.57 23.69 -0.60
CA THR A 215 -6.84 24.19 -0.05
C THR A 215 -7.73 24.74 -1.16
N LYS A 216 -7.15 25.49 -2.12
CA LYS A 216 -7.88 25.97 -3.29
C LYS A 216 -8.43 24.81 -4.13
N LYS A 217 -7.61 23.80 -4.43
CA LYS A 217 -8.05 22.61 -5.18
C LYS A 217 -9.21 21.92 -4.47
N ARG A 218 -9.07 21.64 -3.17
CA ARG A 218 -10.10 21.02 -2.35
C ARG A 218 -11.41 21.81 -2.38
N GLN A 219 -11.33 23.13 -2.24
CA GLN A 219 -12.51 23.99 -2.27
C GLN A 219 -13.20 23.97 -3.64
N GLN A 220 -12.42 24.05 -4.75
CA GLN A 220 -12.97 23.97 -6.10
C GLN A 220 -13.71 22.65 -6.35
N ILE A 221 -13.19 21.52 -5.87
CA ILE A 221 -13.86 20.22 -5.99
C ILE A 221 -15.19 20.23 -5.22
N MET A 222 -15.20 20.72 -4.00
CA MET A 222 -16.40 20.75 -3.15
C MET A 222 -17.48 21.66 -3.72
N ASP A 223 -17.11 22.87 -4.08
CA ASP A 223 -18.05 23.86 -4.62
C ASP A 223 -18.69 23.38 -5.93
N GLU A 224 -17.88 22.78 -6.81
CA GLU A 224 -18.37 22.30 -8.09
C GLU A 224 -19.28 21.07 -7.95
N ILE A 225 -18.93 20.12 -7.08
CA ILE A 225 -19.83 18.99 -6.79
C ILE A 225 -21.17 19.49 -6.25
N GLN A 226 -21.14 20.43 -5.31
CA GLN A 226 -22.37 21.03 -4.75
C GLN A 226 -23.18 21.74 -5.83
N ARG A 227 -22.54 22.49 -6.73
CA ARG A 227 -23.20 23.14 -7.88
C ARG A 227 -23.87 22.11 -8.78
N LEU A 228 -23.16 21.06 -9.16
CA LEU A 228 -23.67 19.99 -10.03
C LEU A 228 -24.84 19.22 -9.39
N GLU A 229 -24.84 19.03 -8.09
CA GLU A 229 -25.93 18.39 -7.36
C GLU A 229 -27.19 19.28 -7.30
N SER A 230 -27.01 20.59 -7.25
CA SER A 230 -28.13 21.56 -7.16
C SER A 230 -28.64 22.02 -8.51
N THR A 231 -27.87 21.90 -9.60
CA THR A 231 -28.25 22.33 -10.94
C THR A 231 -29.13 21.30 -11.62
N MET A 232 -30.40 21.61 -11.83
CA MET A 232 -31.38 20.73 -12.43
C MET A 232 -31.54 20.99 -13.93
N VAL A 233 -31.59 19.95 -14.72
CA VAL A 233 -31.94 20.00 -16.16
C VAL A 233 -33.28 19.31 -16.39
N GLY A 234 -34.15 19.97 -17.15
CA GLY A 234 -35.49 19.47 -17.46
C GLY A 234 -35.49 18.43 -18.57
N ALA A 235 -36.52 17.58 -18.62
CA ALA A 235 -36.72 16.56 -19.66
C ALA A 235 -37.29 17.16 -20.96
N ASN A 236 -36.68 18.23 -21.49
CA ASN A 236 -37.08 18.86 -22.76
C ASN A 236 -36.46 18.19 -23.99
N SER A 237 -36.96 18.57 -25.19
CA SER A 237 -36.52 17.92 -26.44
C SER A 237 -35.02 18.13 -26.75
N THR A 238 -34.42 19.21 -26.30
CA THR A 238 -32.98 19.51 -26.48
C THR A 238 -32.15 18.55 -25.67
N ILE A 239 -32.48 18.38 -24.40
CA ILE A 239 -31.81 17.44 -23.48
C ILE A 239 -32.01 15.99 -23.94
N GLN A 240 -33.20 15.62 -24.42
CA GLN A 240 -33.44 14.26 -24.93
C GLN A 240 -32.53 13.94 -26.11
N LYS A 241 -32.43 14.84 -27.11
CA LYS A 241 -31.54 14.66 -28.26
C LYS A 241 -30.07 14.63 -27.88
N PHE A 242 -29.67 15.45 -26.93
CA PHE A 242 -28.30 15.46 -26.40
C PHE A 242 -27.94 14.11 -25.77
N LEU A 243 -28.81 13.57 -24.92
CA LEU A 243 -28.59 12.26 -24.28
C LEU A 243 -28.58 11.11 -25.30
N GLU A 244 -29.51 11.13 -26.28
CA GLU A 244 -29.59 10.16 -27.34
C GLU A 244 -28.30 10.14 -28.21
N ASN A 245 -27.76 11.32 -28.54
CA ASN A 245 -26.51 11.44 -29.29
C ASN A 245 -25.29 10.84 -28.57
N LEU A 246 -25.32 10.80 -27.24
CA LEU A 246 -24.28 10.17 -26.42
C LEU A 246 -24.60 8.72 -26.03
N GLY A 247 -25.66 8.13 -26.62
CA GLY A 247 -26.09 6.76 -26.33
C GLY A 247 -26.67 6.57 -24.93
N SER A 248 -27.07 7.67 -24.29
CA SER A 248 -27.65 7.64 -22.93
C SER A 248 -29.18 7.61 -22.97
N THR A 249 -29.78 7.01 -21.97
CA THR A 249 -31.25 6.97 -21.82
C THR A 249 -31.82 8.36 -21.54
N GLY A 250 -32.91 8.71 -22.23
CA GLY A 250 -33.63 9.96 -22.01
C GLY A 250 -34.16 10.14 -20.58
N LEU A 251 -34.46 11.37 -20.21
CA LEU A 251 -35.00 11.72 -18.89
C LEU A 251 -36.54 11.59 -18.90
N LYS A 252 -37.10 11.01 -17.86
CA LYS A 252 -38.55 11.02 -17.60
C LYS A 252 -38.98 12.24 -16.77
N THR A 253 -38.13 12.69 -15.89
CA THR A 253 -38.29 13.85 -15.00
C THR A 253 -37.01 14.67 -15.01
N ALA A 254 -37.05 15.87 -14.44
CA ALA A 254 -35.83 16.65 -14.24
C ALA A 254 -34.80 15.87 -13.41
N ALA A 255 -33.53 16.00 -13.73
CA ALA A 255 -32.42 15.39 -13.04
C ALA A 255 -31.32 16.41 -12.78
N SER A 256 -30.52 16.21 -11.72
CA SER A 256 -29.33 17.05 -11.51
C SER A 256 -28.22 16.73 -12.50
N LEU A 257 -27.31 17.68 -12.75
CA LEU A 257 -26.12 17.44 -13.56
C LEU A 257 -25.26 16.31 -12.96
N ALA A 258 -25.18 16.25 -11.63
CA ALA A 258 -24.47 15.15 -10.94
C ALA A 258 -25.12 13.77 -11.21
N GLU A 259 -26.47 13.69 -11.25
CA GLU A 259 -27.15 12.43 -11.62
C GLU A 259 -26.85 12.01 -13.04
N LEU A 260 -26.66 12.95 -13.97
CA LEU A 260 -26.25 12.66 -15.34
C LEU A 260 -24.81 12.12 -15.36
N ILE A 261 -23.86 12.77 -14.68
CA ILE A 261 -22.45 12.32 -14.60
C ILE A 261 -22.33 10.91 -14.00
N ARG A 262 -23.24 10.48 -13.11
CA ARG A 262 -23.24 9.11 -12.56
C ARG A 262 -23.45 8.03 -13.62
N ARG A 263 -23.97 8.38 -14.81
CA ARG A 263 -24.16 7.42 -15.90
C ARG A 263 -22.80 7.06 -16.52
N PRO A 264 -22.56 5.78 -16.89
CA PRO A 264 -21.27 5.35 -17.42
C PRO A 264 -20.79 6.14 -18.65
N GLU A 265 -21.72 6.45 -19.55
CA GLU A 265 -21.48 7.12 -20.83
C GLU A 265 -21.29 8.64 -20.72
N LEU A 266 -21.61 9.24 -19.58
CA LEU A 266 -21.49 10.70 -19.38
C LEU A 266 -20.31 11.03 -18.46
N SER A 267 -19.67 12.16 -18.68
CA SER A 267 -18.62 12.71 -17.84
C SER A 267 -18.85 14.21 -17.61
N TYR A 268 -18.06 14.81 -16.73
CA TYR A 268 -18.09 16.26 -16.51
C TYR A 268 -17.86 17.03 -17.81
N GLU A 269 -16.93 16.56 -18.65
CA GLU A 269 -16.64 17.17 -19.95
C GLU A 269 -17.77 16.95 -20.95
N ALA A 270 -18.37 15.78 -20.94
CA ALA A 270 -19.43 15.42 -21.89
C ALA A 270 -20.69 16.27 -21.71
N ILE A 271 -21.00 16.72 -20.49
CA ILE A 271 -22.20 17.52 -20.20
C ILE A 271 -22.03 19.01 -20.47
N ASP A 272 -20.83 19.49 -20.91
CA ASP A 272 -20.54 20.89 -21.20
C ASP A 272 -21.64 21.61 -22.04
N PRO A 273 -22.16 21.00 -23.11
CA PRO A 273 -23.20 21.67 -23.95
C PRO A 273 -24.53 21.96 -23.23
N ILE A 274 -24.77 21.36 -22.09
CA ILE A 274 -26.02 21.53 -21.32
C ILE A 274 -25.78 22.16 -19.95
N ASP A 275 -24.55 22.53 -19.62
CA ASP A 275 -24.14 23.14 -18.36
C ASP A 275 -23.77 24.63 -18.55
N GLU A 276 -24.79 25.49 -18.58
CA GLU A 276 -24.61 26.94 -18.78
C GLU A 276 -23.81 27.62 -17.64
N GLY A 277 -23.76 26.99 -16.46
CA GLY A 277 -23.06 27.52 -15.29
C GLY A 277 -21.62 27.05 -15.14
N ARG A 278 -21.09 26.31 -16.10
CA ARG A 278 -19.76 25.71 -16.02
C ARG A 278 -18.65 26.74 -15.94
N THR A 279 -17.70 26.51 -15.04
CA THR A 279 -16.48 27.30 -14.92
C THR A 279 -15.27 26.51 -15.42
N LYS A 280 -14.24 27.22 -15.88
CA LYS A 280 -12.98 26.56 -16.27
C LYS A 280 -12.22 26.12 -15.02
N LEU A 281 -12.06 24.82 -14.86
CA LEU A 281 -11.33 24.20 -13.76
C LEU A 281 -10.06 23.49 -14.26
N PRO A 282 -9.04 23.30 -13.40
CA PRO A 282 -7.88 22.48 -13.71
C PRO A 282 -8.26 21.02 -13.94
N ASP A 283 -7.49 20.31 -14.77
CA ASP A 283 -7.77 18.91 -15.14
C ASP A 283 -7.78 17.98 -13.94
N ASP A 284 -6.89 18.18 -12.98
CA ASP A 284 -6.80 17.39 -11.76
C ASP A 284 -7.99 17.62 -10.80
N VAL A 285 -8.65 18.78 -10.88
CA VAL A 285 -9.93 19.05 -10.19
C VAL A 285 -11.07 18.33 -10.89
N ILE A 286 -11.12 18.41 -12.23
CA ILE A 286 -12.15 17.76 -13.07
C ILE A 286 -12.11 16.23 -12.87
N GLU A 287 -10.92 15.65 -12.85
CA GLU A 287 -10.73 14.22 -12.59
C GLU A 287 -11.35 13.81 -11.24
N GLN A 288 -11.07 14.59 -10.17
CA GLN A 288 -11.63 14.30 -8.84
C GLN A 288 -13.14 14.46 -8.79
N ILE A 289 -13.72 15.42 -9.50
CA ILE A 289 -15.17 15.60 -9.62
C ILE A 289 -15.79 14.36 -10.27
N ASN A 290 -15.28 13.94 -11.45
CA ASN A 290 -15.76 12.77 -12.16
C ASN A 290 -15.72 11.50 -11.27
N ILE A 291 -14.58 11.24 -10.63
CA ILE A 291 -14.39 10.06 -9.79
C ILE A 291 -15.34 10.11 -8.59
N THR A 292 -15.39 11.25 -7.90
CA THR A 292 -16.21 11.39 -6.69
C THR A 292 -17.69 11.16 -7.00
N ILE A 293 -18.22 11.78 -8.05
CA ILE A 293 -19.64 11.65 -8.41
C ILE A 293 -19.96 10.22 -8.90
N LYS A 294 -19.12 9.65 -9.78
CA LYS A 294 -19.37 8.30 -10.33
C LYS A 294 -19.29 7.19 -9.29
N TYR A 295 -18.37 7.31 -8.34
CA TYR A 295 -18.13 6.27 -7.35
C TYR A 295 -18.68 6.59 -5.96
N GLN A 296 -19.45 7.67 -5.81
CA GLN A 296 -19.97 8.16 -4.53
C GLN A 296 -20.59 7.05 -3.67
N GLY A 297 -21.50 6.26 -4.20
CA GLY A 297 -22.15 5.20 -3.43
C GLY A 297 -21.21 4.12 -2.91
N TYR A 298 -20.12 3.84 -3.62
CA TYR A 298 -19.09 2.91 -3.18
C TYR A 298 -18.16 3.55 -2.15
N ILE A 299 -17.80 4.82 -2.36
CA ILE A 299 -16.99 5.61 -1.43
C ILE A 299 -17.70 5.74 -0.10
N ASP A 300 -18.98 6.07 -0.10
CA ASP A 300 -19.80 6.21 1.12
C ASP A 300 -19.88 4.88 1.90
N ARG A 301 -20.05 3.77 1.20
CA ARG A 301 -20.04 2.43 1.83
C ARG A 301 -18.68 2.12 2.47
N GLN A 302 -17.56 2.43 1.80
CA GLN A 302 -16.24 2.26 2.40
C GLN A 302 -16.02 3.20 3.59
N ASN A 303 -16.47 4.45 3.51
CA ASN A 303 -16.40 5.40 4.62
C ASN A 303 -17.18 4.91 5.86
N GLN A 304 -18.35 4.29 5.66
CA GLN A 304 -19.09 3.65 6.76
C GLN A 304 -18.28 2.51 7.40
N GLN A 305 -17.65 1.66 6.62
CA GLN A 305 -16.75 0.60 7.12
C GLN A 305 -15.56 1.17 7.89
N VAL A 306 -14.91 2.22 7.34
CA VAL A 306 -13.81 2.93 8.02
C VAL A 306 -14.28 3.50 9.36
N ASN A 307 -15.44 4.13 9.42
CA ASN A 307 -15.97 4.71 10.64
C ASN A 307 -16.27 3.64 11.72
N GLN A 308 -16.76 2.46 11.32
CA GLN A 308 -16.91 1.32 12.23
C GLN A 308 -15.57 0.82 12.75
N PHE A 309 -14.60 0.72 11.85
CA PHE A 309 -13.25 0.28 12.19
C PHE A 309 -12.53 1.25 13.14
N LYS A 310 -12.60 2.56 12.88
CA LYS A 310 -12.05 3.61 13.75
C LYS A 310 -12.63 3.58 15.17
N LYS A 311 -13.88 3.13 15.34
CA LYS A 311 -14.46 2.92 16.69
C LYS A 311 -13.73 1.82 17.45
N LEU A 312 -13.27 0.77 16.78
CA LEU A 312 -12.48 -0.30 17.40
C LEU A 312 -11.04 0.16 17.71
N GLU A 313 -10.44 0.96 16.84
CA GLU A 313 -9.09 1.51 17.08
C GLU A 313 -9.04 2.52 18.22
N LYS A 314 -10.13 3.24 18.48
CA LYS A 314 -10.22 4.14 19.63
C LYS A 314 -10.28 3.39 20.98
N LYS A 315 -10.70 2.13 20.97
CA LYS A 315 -10.76 1.30 22.18
C LYS A 315 -9.38 0.75 22.50
N LYS A 316 -8.66 1.47 23.39
CA LYS A 316 -7.29 1.11 23.76
C LYS A 316 -7.26 -0.11 24.67
N LEU A 317 -6.23 -0.92 24.50
CA LEU A 317 -5.90 -2.04 25.37
C LEU A 317 -4.92 -1.54 26.43
N PRO A 318 -5.13 -1.82 27.71
CA PRO A 318 -4.20 -1.47 28.77
C PRO A 318 -2.83 -2.12 28.54
N ALA A 319 -1.75 -1.35 28.75
CA ALA A 319 -0.41 -1.86 28.58
C ALA A 319 -0.06 -3.00 29.57
N ASP A 320 -0.74 -3.02 30.72
CA ASP A 320 -0.59 -3.98 31.81
C ASP A 320 -1.54 -5.18 31.71
N ILE A 321 -2.32 -5.31 30.62
CA ILE A 321 -3.28 -6.41 30.46
C ILE A 321 -2.58 -7.76 30.47
N ASP A 322 -3.04 -8.69 31.32
CA ASP A 322 -2.67 -10.10 31.25
C ASP A 322 -3.78 -10.87 30.52
N TYR A 323 -3.47 -11.30 29.31
CA TYR A 323 -4.41 -12.07 28.50
C TYR A 323 -4.68 -13.48 29.07
N ASN A 324 -3.83 -13.97 29.97
CA ASN A 324 -4.03 -15.26 30.63
C ASN A 324 -5.18 -15.22 31.64
N ASP A 325 -5.44 -14.06 32.24
CA ASP A 325 -6.54 -13.86 33.20
C ASP A 325 -7.92 -13.76 32.50
N ILE A 326 -7.97 -13.73 31.18
CA ILE A 326 -9.24 -13.61 30.44
C ILE A 326 -9.75 -15.02 30.09
N SER A 327 -10.67 -15.53 30.92
CA SER A 327 -11.10 -16.95 30.93
C SER A 327 -11.67 -17.47 29.60
N ASN A 328 -12.32 -16.63 28.78
CA ASN A 328 -13.00 -17.05 27.57
C ASN A 328 -12.21 -16.81 26.29
N LEU A 329 -10.94 -16.37 26.37
CA LEU A 329 -10.06 -16.28 25.21
C LEU A 329 -9.52 -17.67 24.84
N ARG A 330 -9.51 -17.97 23.53
CA ARG A 330 -8.86 -19.18 23.02
C ARG A 330 -7.35 -19.16 23.30
N ILE A 331 -6.74 -20.33 23.50
CA ILE A 331 -5.32 -20.48 23.83
C ILE A 331 -4.45 -19.76 22.76
N GLU A 332 -4.72 -19.99 21.48
CA GLU A 332 -4.00 -19.36 20.38
C GLU A 332 -4.10 -17.82 20.43
N ALA A 333 -5.32 -17.28 20.58
CA ALA A 333 -5.53 -15.84 20.67
C ALA A 333 -4.79 -15.24 21.87
N ARG A 334 -4.80 -15.93 23.02
CA ARG A 334 -4.10 -15.54 24.23
C ARG A 334 -2.60 -15.45 24.01
N GLN A 335 -2.01 -16.47 23.39
CA GLN A 335 -0.58 -16.51 23.06
C GLN A 335 -0.19 -15.38 22.09
N LYS A 336 -0.96 -15.19 21.00
CA LYS A 336 -0.70 -14.15 20.01
C LYS A 336 -0.86 -12.73 20.57
N LEU A 337 -1.89 -12.48 21.35
CA LEU A 337 -2.10 -11.18 21.99
C LEU A 337 -1.01 -10.87 23.02
N SER A 338 -0.56 -11.86 23.79
CA SER A 338 0.54 -11.72 24.76
C SER A 338 1.87 -11.42 24.09
N LEU A 339 2.12 -12.03 22.93
CA LEU A 339 3.35 -11.82 22.14
C LEU A 339 3.38 -10.45 21.47
N ILE A 340 2.32 -10.09 20.75
CA ILE A 340 2.26 -8.88 19.90
C ILE A 340 1.98 -7.62 20.73
N ARG A 341 1.19 -7.74 21.82
CA ARG A 341 0.81 -6.62 22.68
C ARG A 341 0.19 -5.47 21.88
N PRO A 342 -0.96 -5.68 21.20
CA PRO A 342 -1.61 -4.64 20.43
C PRO A 342 -2.06 -3.47 21.32
N GLU A 343 -2.00 -2.25 20.79
CA GLU A 343 -2.34 -1.03 21.52
C GLU A 343 -3.86 -0.78 21.62
N ASN A 344 -4.65 -1.39 20.72
CA ASN A 344 -6.09 -1.22 20.66
C ASN A 344 -6.81 -2.45 20.07
N ILE A 345 -8.14 -2.46 20.21
CA ILE A 345 -9.00 -3.56 19.73
C ILE A 345 -8.92 -3.71 18.20
N GLY A 346 -8.76 -2.62 17.44
CA GLY A 346 -8.61 -2.67 15.99
C GLY A 346 -7.36 -3.44 15.59
N GLN A 347 -6.21 -3.17 16.19
CA GLN A 347 -4.98 -3.96 15.97
C GLN A 347 -5.17 -5.43 16.40
N ALA A 348 -5.74 -5.67 17.57
CA ALA A 348 -6.01 -7.03 18.05
C ALA A 348 -6.83 -7.84 17.02
N SER A 349 -7.80 -7.23 16.37
CA SER A 349 -8.66 -7.91 15.38
C SER A 349 -7.95 -8.31 14.08
N ARG A 350 -6.78 -7.74 13.79
CA ARG A 350 -5.97 -8.04 12.60
C ARG A 350 -4.88 -9.08 12.83
N ILE A 351 -4.67 -9.47 14.07
CA ILE A 351 -3.67 -10.48 14.41
C ILE A 351 -4.15 -11.85 13.92
N SER A 352 -3.30 -12.53 13.16
CA SER A 352 -3.58 -13.90 12.71
C SER A 352 -3.74 -14.83 13.93
N GLY A 353 -4.82 -15.61 13.95
CA GLY A 353 -5.17 -16.45 15.08
C GLY A 353 -6.14 -15.82 16.09
N VAL A 354 -6.43 -14.52 15.99
CA VAL A 354 -7.46 -13.84 16.78
C VAL A 354 -8.76 -13.75 15.97
N SER A 355 -9.84 -14.35 16.46
CA SER A 355 -11.15 -14.40 15.80
C SER A 355 -12.07 -13.25 16.24
N PRO A 356 -13.15 -12.99 15.51
CA PRO A 356 -14.19 -12.06 15.95
C PRO A 356 -14.80 -12.40 17.31
N ALA A 357 -14.86 -13.70 17.67
CA ALA A 357 -15.32 -14.15 18.98
C ALA A 357 -14.35 -13.71 20.09
N ASP A 358 -13.04 -13.84 19.87
CA ASP A 358 -12.02 -13.37 20.82
C ASP A 358 -12.09 -11.85 21.01
N ILE A 359 -12.34 -11.10 19.94
CA ILE A 359 -12.55 -9.64 20.02
C ILE A 359 -13.78 -9.30 20.85
N SER A 360 -14.88 -10.06 20.70
CA SER A 360 -16.08 -9.86 21.53
C SER A 360 -15.77 -10.10 23.00
N VAL A 361 -14.97 -11.12 23.33
CA VAL A 361 -14.53 -11.40 24.70
C VAL A 361 -13.70 -10.23 25.25
N LEU A 362 -12.75 -9.70 24.46
CA LEU A 362 -11.96 -8.53 24.87
C LEU A 362 -12.82 -7.29 25.13
N LEU A 363 -13.82 -7.02 24.29
CA LEU A 363 -14.74 -5.89 24.48
C LEU A 363 -15.55 -6.04 25.76
N VAL A 364 -16.06 -7.24 26.07
CA VAL A 364 -16.78 -7.51 27.32
C VAL A 364 -15.84 -7.34 28.52
N TYR A 365 -14.62 -7.86 28.44
CA TYR A 365 -13.62 -7.71 29.50
C TYR A 365 -13.31 -6.23 29.80
N LEU A 366 -13.07 -5.40 28.76
CA LEU A 366 -12.80 -3.98 28.94
C LEU A 366 -13.98 -3.28 29.61
N LYS A 367 -15.21 -3.58 29.17
CA LYS A 367 -16.44 -3.03 29.78
C LYS A 367 -16.58 -3.40 31.25
N MET A 368 -16.32 -4.66 31.61
CA MET A 368 -16.37 -5.13 33.01
C MET A 368 -15.34 -4.43 33.90
N LYS A 369 -14.19 -4.04 33.33
CA LYS A 369 -13.13 -3.31 34.04
C LYS A 369 -13.32 -1.79 34.05
N GLY A 370 -14.45 -1.26 33.51
CA GLY A 370 -14.72 0.18 33.43
C GLY A 370 -13.76 0.96 32.53
N ARG A 371 -13.18 0.28 31.52
CA ARG A 371 -12.17 0.82 30.59
C ARG A 371 -12.72 0.86 29.16
N ASP A 372 -13.96 1.32 28.98
CA ASP A 372 -14.64 1.46 27.66
C ASP A 372 -14.09 2.63 26.81
#